data_ee97b2b2b958314587bdcded8da40ba4
#
_entry.id   ee97b2b2b958314587bdcded8da40ba4
#
_cell.length_a   1.000
_cell.length_b   1.000
_cell.length_c   1.000
_cell.angle_alpha   90.00
_cell.angle_beta   90.00
_cell.angle_gamma   90.00
#
_symmetry.space_group_name_H-M   'P 1'
#
loop_
_entity.id
_entity.type
_entity.pdbx_description
1 polymer ?
#
loop_
_entity_poly.entity_id
_entity_poly.type
_entity_poly.pdbx_seq_one_letter_code
_entity_poly.pdbx_strand_id
1 'polypeptide(L)'
;MILENGVIRTLDPSLPTTRALAIAGAQVASAVGAHETALPSSDVVDLGGRCVLPGFTDSHVHFPTWSLSQHDVTLEGVAGLAEALERVRTHPRHGSWIRGYGWRSAEWDEQPSAAALDEVTGDTPALLFSKDYHSAWLNSAALARAQGDLEVEGGVVERNENGEPTGTLREESAWQFRARFAMPTEDEFVAATREGLRIAASRGVVAIHDKDGWLGAPGIFQRVAKRDGLTLRVWQSIPYERLPELGSLGIHSGIGDDFLRIGYLKAFMDGTLGSQTAWMLDGSGVMITSGAELAEVIREGARLGWPVGVHAIGDRANREALDAFESTHDAWAPLGLRHRIEHAQCLAPEDVGRFAALGVACSVQFSHAPSDRDLAERFWPDKVEGAYAFRSLWASGALVANGSDAPVEELDPLAGIRAGVLRTIDERSAWHPEQCLTVEEALVATIVNPAWLSGDERRRGKLLPGYLADLVVLSRDPLECPPDELESVAVVSTMVGGRWVHNPPPWD
;
A
#
# COMPACT_ATOMS: atom_id res chain seq x y z
N MET A 1 -25.50 -18.87 8.27
CA MET A 1 -25.32 -18.84 6.80
C MET A 1 -24.44 -19.98 6.39
N ILE A 2 -24.74 -20.64 5.27
CA ILE A 2 -23.86 -21.67 4.66
C ILE A 2 -23.58 -21.25 3.22
N LEU A 3 -22.30 -21.23 2.82
CA LEU A 3 -21.88 -21.06 1.42
C LEU A 3 -21.62 -22.46 0.85
N GLU A 4 -22.20 -22.78 -0.30
CA GLU A 4 -22.06 -24.08 -0.98
C GLU A 4 -22.14 -23.96 -2.50
N ASN A 5 -21.93 -25.09 -3.21
CA ASN A 5 -21.98 -25.16 -4.67
C ASN A 5 -20.93 -24.28 -5.36
N GLY A 6 -19.70 -24.25 -4.83
CA GLY A 6 -18.56 -23.53 -5.39
C GLY A 6 -17.24 -24.12 -4.94
N VAL A 7 -16.14 -23.49 -5.31
CA VAL A 7 -14.79 -23.83 -4.87
C VAL A 7 -14.40 -22.91 -3.71
N ILE A 8 -14.11 -23.47 -2.54
CA ILE A 8 -13.68 -22.70 -1.39
C ILE A 8 -12.24 -23.06 -1.07
N ARG A 9 -11.33 -22.12 -1.31
CA ARG A 9 -9.90 -22.22 -1.02
C ARG A 9 -9.64 -21.67 0.36
N THR A 10 -9.17 -22.50 1.28
CA THR A 10 -8.95 -22.07 2.67
C THR A 10 -7.62 -21.37 2.89
N LEU A 11 -6.67 -21.53 1.97
CA LEU A 11 -5.26 -21.17 2.07
C LEU A 11 -4.56 -21.79 3.29
N ASP A 12 -5.02 -22.97 3.71
CA ASP A 12 -4.35 -23.79 4.72
C ASP A 12 -3.92 -25.12 4.12
N PRO A 13 -2.62 -25.51 4.23
CA PRO A 13 -2.14 -26.77 3.63
C PRO A 13 -2.81 -28.02 4.18
N SER A 14 -3.36 -27.98 5.41
CA SER A 14 -4.04 -29.13 6.02
C SER A 14 -5.45 -29.36 5.48
N LEU A 15 -6.08 -28.32 4.92
CA LEU A 15 -7.41 -28.34 4.30
C LEU A 15 -7.45 -27.37 3.13
N PRO A 16 -6.74 -27.61 2.03
CA PRO A 16 -6.58 -26.61 0.95
C PRO A 16 -7.89 -26.19 0.30
N THR A 17 -8.89 -27.10 0.27
CA THR A 17 -10.22 -26.82 -0.27
C THR A 17 -11.32 -27.41 0.61
N THR A 18 -12.49 -26.77 0.62
CA THR A 18 -13.72 -27.29 1.19
C THR A 18 -14.90 -27.07 0.24
N ARG A 19 -15.97 -27.86 0.38
CA ARG A 19 -17.17 -27.77 -0.47
C ARG A 19 -18.25 -26.88 0.11
N ALA A 20 -18.21 -26.68 1.43
CA ALA A 20 -19.16 -25.80 2.10
C ALA A 20 -18.48 -25.11 3.28
N LEU A 21 -18.88 -23.88 3.54
CA LEU A 21 -18.39 -23.06 4.63
C LEU A 21 -19.58 -22.56 5.46
N ALA A 22 -19.66 -22.95 6.72
CA ALA A 22 -20.65 -22.44 7.63
C ALA A 22 -20.12 -21.20 8.38
N ILE A 23 -20.89 -20.13 8.43
CA ILE A 23 -20.56 -18.87 9.10
C ILE A 23 -21.57 -18.62 10.21
N ALA A 24 -21.09 -18.35 11.42
CA ALA A 24 -21.90 -18.00 12.58
C ALA A 24 -21.35 -16.70 13.23
N GLY A 25 -22.17 -15.67 13.27
CA GLY A 25 -21.72 -14.34 13.69
C GLY A 25 -20.57 -13.85 12.83
N ALA A 26 -19.46 -13.48 13.45
CA ALA A 26 -18.29 -12.95 12.75
C ALA A 26 -17.27 -14.04 12.34
N GLN A 27 -17.55 -15.31 12.56
CA GLN A 27 -16.56 -16.38 12.41
C GLN A 27 -17.02 -17.51 11.50
N VAL A 28 -16.04 -18.19 10.91
CA VAL A 28 -16.21 -19.50 10.30
C VAL A 28 -16.50 -20.49 11.40
N ALA A 29 -17.67 -21.11 11.36
CA ALA A 29 -18.11 -22.12 12.33
C ALA A 29 -17.67 -23.53 11.94
N SER A 30 -17.70 -23.83 10.61
CA SER A 30 -17.30 -25.13 10.06
C SER A 30 -16.82 -24.96 8.63
N ALA A 31 -15.80 -25.73 8.26
CA ALA A 31 -15.37 -25.96 6.88
C ALA A 31 -15.55 -27.45 6.59
N VAL A 32 -16.50 -27.81 5.72
CA VAL A 32 -16.96 -29.17 5.54
C VAL A 32 -16.11 -29.90 4.51
N GLY A 33 -15.48 -31.00 4.91
CA GLY A 33 -14.82 -31.94 4.01
C GLY A 33 -15.81 -32.81 3.21
N ALA A 34 -15.29 -33.70 2.36
CA ALA A 34 -16.11 -34.51 1.44
C ALA A 34 -17.12 -35.47 2.10
N HIS A 35 -16.99 -35.68 3.43
CA HIS A 35 -17.78 -36.67 4.18
C HIS A 35 -18.54 -36.09 5.40
N GLU A 36 -18.43 -34.81 5.65
CA GLU A 36 -19.13 -34.15 6.76
C GLU A 36 -20.38 -33.43 6.26
N THR A 37 -21.49 -33.54 7.02
CA THR A 37 -22.70 -32.77 6.74
C THR A 37 -22.57 -31.36 7.30
N ALA A 38 -22.90 -30.37 6.48
CA ALA A 38 -22.99 -28.98 6.93
C ALA A 38 -24.02 -28.84 8.08
N LEU A 39 -23.78 -27.89 8.96
CA LEU A 39 -24.75 -27.52 10.00
C LEU A 39 -26.09 -27.12 9.33
N PRO A 40 -27.24 -27.63 9.83
CA PRO A 40 -28.52 -27.23 9.29
C PRO A 40 -28.71 -25.71 9.45
N SER A 41 -28.93 -25.03 8.33
CA SER A 41 -29.24 -23.60 8.28
C SER A 41 -30.30 -23.37 7.22
N SER A 42 -31.21 -22.43 7.50
CA SER A 42 -32.17 -21.95 6.50
C SER A 42 -31.59 -20.84 5.61
N ASP A 43 -30.41 -20.35 5.93
CA ASP A 43 -29.72 -19.28 5.20
C ASP A 43 -28.56 -19.91 4.42
N VAL A 44 -28.88 -20.36 3.21
CA VAL A 44 -27.92 -21.02 2.29
C VAL A 44 -27.70 -20.10 1.11
N VAL A 45 -26.42 -19.89 0.79
CA VAL A 45 -25.97 -19.10 -0.36
C VAL A 45 -25.37 -20.05 -1.38
N ASP A 46 -26.01 -20.14 -2.55
CA ASP A 46 -25.50 -20.86 -3.70
C ASP A 46 -24.41 -20.05 -4.41
N LEU A 47 -23.19 -20.58 -4.42
CA LEU A 47 -22.05 -19.92 -5.06
C LEU A 47 -22.09 -20.05 -6.60
N GLY A 48 -22.92 -20.92 -7.16
CA GLY A 48 -23.05 -21.09 -8.61
C GLY A 48 -21.73 -21.40 -9.32
N GLY A 49 -20.86 -22.20 -8.71
CA GLY A 49 -19.52 -22.53 -9.23
C GLY A 49 -18.42 -21.49 -8.99
N ARG A 50 -18.72 -20.37 -8.34
CA ARG A 50 -17.76 -19.30 -8.02
C ARG A 50 -16.72 -19.76 -7.00
N CYS A 51 -15.60 -19.02 -6.94
CA CYS A 51 -14.52 -19.29 -5.99
C CYS A 51 -14.62 -18.39 -4.76
N VAL A 52 -14.38 -18.94 -3.58
CA VAL A 52 -14.24 -18.20 -2.32
C VAL A 52 -12.81 -18.31 -1.82
N LEU A 53 -12.22 -17.18 -1.48
CA LEU A 53 -10.92 -17.05 -0.80
C LEU A 53 -11.08 -16.28 0.51
N PRO A 54 -10.16 -16.39 1.47
CA PRO A 54 -10.02 -15.35 2.48
C PRO A 54 -9.83 -14.00 1.79
N GLY A 55 -10.40 -12.94 2.34
CA GLY A 55 -10.34 -11.62 1.73
C GLY A 55 -8.93 -11.03 1.66
N PHE A 56 -8.70 -10.17 0.70
CA PHE A 56 -7.40 -9.54 0.47
C PHE A 56 -7.04 -8.57 1.57
N THR A 57 -5.74 -8.46 1.86
CA THR A 57 -5.16 -7.45 2.73
C THR A 57 -4.13 -6.65 1.95
N ASP A 58 -4.27 -5.34 1.92
CA ASP A 58 -3.23 -4.45 1.41
C ASP A 58 -2.24 -4.15 2.54
N SER A 59 -0.98 -4.62 2.41
CA SER A 59 0.01 -4.47 3.49
C SER A 59 0.70 -3.10 3.52
N HIS A 60 0.46 -2.27 2.50
CA HIS A 60 1.04 -0.93 2.39
C HIS A 60 0.14 -0.02 1.57
N VAL A 61 -0.56 0.88 2.23
CA VAL A 61 -1.45 1.85 1.57
C VAL A 61 -1.52 3.16 2.36
N HIS A 62 -1.61 4.27 1.66
CA HIS A 62 -1.96 5.59 2.19
C HIS A 62 -3.46 5.80 2.02
N PHE A 63 -4.27 5.10 2.84
CA PHE A 63 -5.70 4.91 2.55
C PHE A 63 -6.53 6.20 2.56
N PRO A 64 -6.44 7.11 3.55
CA PRO A 64 -7.12 8.40 3.48
C PRO A 64 -6.67 9.25 2.29
N THR A 65 -5.35 9.26 1.99
CA THR A 65 -4.80 9.97 0.83
C THR A 65 -5.32 9.38 -0.49
N TRP A 66 -5.28 8.06 -0.65
CA TRP A 66 -5.84 7.37 -1.80
C TRP A 66 -7.34 7.58 -1.95
N SER A 67 -8.09 7.53 -0.84
CA SER A 67 -9.54 7.79 -0.87
C SER A 67 -9.84 9.20 -1.38
N LEU A 68 -9.03 10.17 -1.00
CA LEU A 68 -9.17 11.55 -1.47
C LEU A 68 -8.86 11.66 -2.96
N SER A 69 -7.81 10.97 -3.44
CA SER A 69 -7.37 11.01 -4.84
C SER A 69 -8.38 10.40 -5.83
N GLN A 70 -9.37 9.63 -5.35
CA GLN A 70 -10.44 9.11 -6.22
C GLN A 70 -11.28 10.22 -6.88
N HIS A 71 -11.20 11.46 -6.38
CA HIS A 71 -11.85 12.64 -6.94
C HIS A 71 -10.86 13.61 -7.60
N ASP A 72 -9.57 13.27 -7.64
CA ASP A 72 -8.51 14.12 -8.16
C ASP A 72 -8.32 13.88 -9.68
N VAL A 73 -7.70 14.86 -10.34
CA VAL A 73 -7.30 14.70 -11.75
C VAL A 73 -6.19 13.65 -11.84
N THR A 74 -6.42 12.55 -12.54
CA THR A 74 -5.33 11.62 -12.85
C THR A 74 -4.58 12.06 -14.11
N LEU A 75 -3.26 12.17 -13.97
CA LEU A 75 -2.34 12.46 -15.07
C LEU A 75 -1.49 11.23 -15.45
N GLU A 76 -1.89 10.04 -14.96
CA GLU A 76 -1.23 8.80 -15.34
C GLU A 76 -1.38 8.50 -16.82
N GLY A 77 -0.29 8.06 -17.42
CA GLY A 77 -0.24 7.69 -18.83
C GLY A 77 -0.36 8.86 -19.82
N VAL A 78 -0.30 10.13 -19.35
CA VAL A 78 -0.25 11.26 -20.27
C VAL A 78 1.12 11.32 -20.98
N ALA A 79 1.09 11.52 -22.30
CA ALA A 79 2.29 11.53 -23.14
C ALA A 79 3.11 12.84 -23.02
N GLY A 80 2.54 13.93 -22.44
CA GLY A 80 3.23 15.20 -22.34
C GLY A 80 2.38 16.31 -21.74
N LEU A 81 2.98 17.51 -21.66
CA LEU A 81 2.38 18.69 -21.02
C LEU A 81 1.02 19.08 -21.61
N ALA A 82 0.87 19.08 -22.94
CA ALA A 82 -0.38 19.49 -23.60
C ALA A 82 -1.56 18.57 -23.21
N GLU A 83 -1.37 17.26 -23.15
CA GLU A 83 -2.39 16.31 -22.73
C GLU A 83 -2.70 16.48 -21.24
N ALA A 84 -1.68 16.68 -20.40
CA ALA A 84 -1.88 16.95 -18.97
C ALA A 84 -2.77 18.18 -18.73
N LEU A 85 -2.49 19.28 -19.42
CA LEU A 85 -3.29 20.50 -19.34
C LEU A 85 -4.73 20.29 -19.82
N GLU A 86 -4.95 19.49 -20.88
CA GLU A 86 -6.30 19.16 -21.34
C GLU A 86 -7.09 18.33 -20.34
N ARG A 87 -6.45 17.35 -19.69
CA ARG A 87 -7.10 16.59 -18.60
C ARG A 87 -7.47 17.50 -17.42
N VAL A 88 -6.59 18.41 -17.01
CA VAL A 88 -6.89 19.40 -15.96
C VAL A 88 -8.05 20.32 -16.36
N ARG A 89 -8.09 20.76 -17.62
CA ARG A 89 -9.15 21.66 -18.14
C ARG A 89 -10.52 20.99 -18.11
N THR A 90 -10.60 19.73 -18.49
CA THR A 90 -11.86 18.98 -18.66
C THR A 90 -12.35 18.29 -17.41
N HIS A 91 -11.49 18.18 -16.38
CA HIS A 91 -11.86 17.53 -15.13
C HIS A 91 -12.93 18.31 -14.35
N PRO A 92 -13.97 17.65 -13.82
CA PRO A 92 -14.98 18.29 -12.99
C PRO A 92 -14.35 18.99 -11.78
N ARG A 93 -14.78 20.22 -11.50
CA ARG A 93 -14.26 21.02 -10.38
C ARG A 93 -14.93 20.59 -9.08
N HIS A 94 -14.13 20.18 -8.09
CA HIS A 94 -14.58 19.81 -6.76
C HIS A 94 -13.86 20.65 -5.70
N GLY A 95 -14.62 21.35 -4.85
CA GLY A 95 -14.04 22.15 -3.77
C GLY A 95 -13.32 23.42 -4.22
N SER A 96 -12.44 23.95 -3.36
CA SER A 96 -11.72 25.21 -3.54
C SER A 96 -10.33 25.06 -4.17
N TRP A 97 -9.88 23.84 -4.39
CA TRP A 97 -8.60 23.49 -5.01
C TRP A 97 -8.81 22.51 -6.17
N ILE A 98 -7.96 22.66 -7.19
CA ILE A 98 -7.79 21.60 -8.19
C ILE A 98 -6.66 20.72 -7.69
N ARG A 99 -6.98 19.45 -7.41
CA ARG A 99 -6.00 18.44 -6.99
C ARG A 99 -5.83 17.40 -8.07
N GLY A 100 -4.65 16.81 -8.14
CA GLY A 100 -4.36 15.76 -9.09
C GLY A 100 -3.03 15.09 -8.80
N TYR A 101 -2.76 14.02 -9.54
CA TYR A 101 -1.54 13.23 -9.37
C TYR A 101 -1.19 12.45 -10.64
N GLY A 102 -0.03 11.85 -10.64
CA GLY A 102 0.33 10.84 -11.64
C GLY A 102 1.19 11.33 -12.80
N TRP A 103 1.63 12.61 -12.79
CA TRP A 103 2.51 13.10 -13.85
C TRP A 103 3.96 12.61 -13.68
N ARG A 104 4.67 12.44 -14.84
CA ARG A 104 6.07 12.03 -14.91
C ARG A 104 6.83 12.95 -15.89
N SER A 105 7.23 14.14 -15.45
CA SER A 105 7.86 15.12 -16.33
C SER A 105 9.23 14.67 -16.91
N ALA A 106 9.87 13.68 -16.30
CA ALA A 106 11.09 13.09 -16.84
C ALA A 106 10.88 12.41 -18.22
N GLU A 107 9.63 12.08 -18.55
CA GLU A 107 9.21 11.48 -19.81
C GLU A 107 8.68 12.52 -20.81
N TRP A 108 8.58 13.80 -20.43
CA TRP A 108 7.99 14.87 -21.25
C TRP A 108 9.06 15.72 -21.91
N ASP A 109 8.79 16.16 -23.14
CA ASP A 109 9.66 17.09 -23.87
C ASP A 109 9.62 18.50 -23.24
N GLU A 110 8.46 18.90 -22.70
CA GLU A 110 8.25 20.19 -22.04
C GLU A 110 8.02 20.02 -20.55
N GLN A 111 8.71 20.80 -19.73
CA GLN A 111 8.60 20.71 -18.28
C GLN A 111 7.37 21.44 -17.75
N PRO A 112 6.73 20.94 -16.66
CA PRO A 112 5.61 21.62 -16.03
C PRO A 112 6.00 22.98 -15.48
N SER A 113 5.12 23.99 -15.66
CA SER A 113 5.32 25.33 -15.12
C SER A 113 4.02 25.92 -14.58
N ALA A 114 4.14 26.88 -13.66
CA ALA A 114 2.99 27.59 -13.10
C ALA A 114 2.19 28.30 -14.20
N ALA A 115 2.88 28.95 -15.13
CA ALA A 115 2.25 29.70 -16.23
C ALA A 115 1.42 28.79 -17.15
N ALA A 116 1.94 27.60 -17.50
CA ALA A 116 1.19 26.62 -18.30
C ALA A 116 -0.08 26.15 -17.57
N LEU A 117 0.01 25.93 -16.27
CA LEU A 117 -1.14 25.49 -15.47
C LEU A 117 -2.18 26.61 -15.28
N ASP A 118 -1.75 27.88 -15.19
CA ASP A 118 -2.63 29.04 -15.10
C ASP A 118 -3.60 29.16 -16.28
N GLU A 119 -3.16 28.76 -17.50
CA GLU A 119 -4.00 28.80 -18.71
C GLU A 119 -5.27 27.95 -18.60
N VAL A 120 -5.24 26.88 -17.78
CA VAL A 120 -6.35 25.94 -17.64
C VAL A 120 -7.04 26.01 -16.29
N THR A 121 -6.42 26.63 -15.27
CA THR A 121 -6.95 26.71 -13.90
C THR A 121 -7.45 28.10 -13.52
N GLY A 122 -6.93 29.14 -14.19
CA GLY A 122 -7.20 30.55 -13.83
C GLY A 122 -6.81 30.82 -12.38
N ASP A 123 -7.66 31.55 -11.67
CA ASP A 123 -7.44 31.94 -10.26
C ASP A 123 -7.73 30.81 -9.25
N THR A 124 -8.15 29.63 -9.69
CA THR A 124 -8.37 28.48 -8.78
C THR A 124 -7.02 27.84 -8.45
N PRO A 125 -6.60 27.80 -7.18
CA PRO A 125 -5.32 27.19 -6.82
C PRO A 125 -5.28 25.70 -7.20
N ALA A 126 -4.16 25.28 -7.80
CA ALA A 126 -3.94 23.93 -8.25
C ALA A 126 -2.68 23.32 -7.64
N LEU A 127 -2.79 22.07 -7.24
CA LEU A 127 -1.71 21.24 -6.69
C LEU A 127 -1.79 19.85 -7.32
N LEU A 128 -0.83 19.54 -8.18
CA LEU A 128 -0.77 18.26 -8.89
C LEU A 128 0.52 17.53 -8.48
N PHE A 129 0.39 16.34 -7.86
CA PHE A 129 1.56 15.54 -7.48
C PHE A 129 2.07 14.69 -8.64
N SER A 130 3.39 14.49 -8.68
CA SER A 130 4.00 13.47 -9.54
C SER A 130 3.50 12.06 -9.17
N LYS A 131 3.75 11.06 -10.03
CA LYS A 131 3.32 9.68 -9.78
C LYS A 131 3.87 9.12 -8.46
N ASP A 132 5.10 9.44 -8.10
CA ASP A 132 5.76 9.01 -6.86
C ASP A 132 5.44 9.91 -5.65
N TYR A 133 4.62 10.93 -5.82
CA TYR A 133 4.26 11.91 -4.77
C TYR A 133 5.44 12.71 -4.18
N HIS A 134 6.62 12.66 -4.80
CA HIS A 134 7.80 13.40 -4.36
C HIS A 134 7.96 14.76 -5.03
N SER A 135 7.15 15.10 -6.02
CA SER A 135 7.12 16.41 -6.66
C SER A 135 5.71 16.96 -6.75
N ALA A 136 5.57 18.27 -6.59
CA ALA A 136 4.30 18.98 -6.72
C ALA A 136 4.39 20.03 -7.83
N TRP A 137 3.41 20.07 -8.73
CA TRP A 137 3.23 21.08 -9.75
C TRP A 137 2.11 22.02 -9.34
N LEU A 138 2.45 23.32 -9.20
CA LEU A 138 1.61 24.37 -8.68
C LEU A 138 1.35 25.43 -9.74
N ASN A 139 0.16 26.02 -9.75
CA ASN A 139 -0.12 27.23 -10.51
C ASN A 139 0.22 28.49 -9.69
N SER A 140 0.15 29.67 -10.31
CA SER A 140 0.46 30.93 -9.68
C SER A 140 -0.47 31.25 -8.50
N ALA A 141 -1.75 30.88 -8.58
CA ALA A 141 -2.71 31.06 -7.49
C ALA A 141 -2.37 30.20 -6.25
N ALA A 142 -1.82 28.99 -6.46
CA ALA A 142 -1.32 28.14 -5.38
C ALA A 142 -0.04 28.73 -4.77
N LEU A 143 0.95 29.12 -5.59
CA LEU A 143 2.20 29.72 -5.13
C LEU A 143 1.95 30.98 -4.29
N ALA A 144 0.96 31.79 -4.67
CA ALA A 144 0.59 33.00 -3.91
C ALA A 144 0.13 32.71 -2.48
N ARG A 145 -0.36 31.47 -2.17
CA ARG A 145 -0.74 31.07 -0.81
C ARG A 145 0.44 31.01 0.14
N ALA A 146 1.62 30.66 -0.37
CA ALA A 146 2.84 30.59 0.43
C ALA A 146 3.48 31.94 0.74
N GLN A 147 3.07 33.03 0.06
CA GLN A 147 3.63 34.38 0.27
C GLN A 147 5.17 34.41 0.20
N GLY A 148 5.78 33.53 -0.61
CA GLY A 148 7.23 33.41 -0.77
C GLY A 148 7.91 32.44 0.20
N ASP A 149 7.21 31.86 1.16
CA ASP A 149 7.73 30.87 2.13
C ASP A 149 7.65 29.44 1.56
N LEU A 150 8.57 29.13 0.63
CA LEU A 150 8.64 27.86 -0.08
C LEU A 150 9.89 27.04 0.29
N GLU A 151 10.92 27.69 0.82
CA GLU A 151 12.20 27.06 1.14
C GLU A 151 12.12 26.34 2.48
N VAL A 152 12.42 25.03 2.45
CA VAL A 152 12.50 24.20 3.67
C VAL A 152 13.73 23.28 3.56
N GLU A 153 14.29 22.91 4.71
CA GLU A 153 15.41 21.97 4.77
C GLU A 153 14.96 20.61 4.19
N GLY A 154 15.79 20.01 3.32
CA GLY A 154 15.46 18.77 2.62
C GLY A 154 14.53 18.92 1.42
N GLY A 155 14.09 20.13 1.12
CA GLY A 155 13.23 20.43 -0.03
C GLY A 155 13.95 21.12 -1.17
N VAL A 156 13.31 21.13 -2.35
CA VAL A 156 13.80 21.82 -3.54
C VAL A 156 12.67 22.68 -4.13
N VAL A 157 12.99 23.95 -4.42
CA VAL A 157 12.15 24.87 -5.19
C VAL A 157 12.80 25.09 -6.55
N GLU A 158 12.18 24.59 -7.60
CA GLU A 158 12.69 24.82 -8.95
C GLU A 158 12.52 26.28 -9.35
N ARG A 159 13.58 26.88 -9.92
CA ARG A 159 13.61 28.30 -10.29
C ARG A 159 14.05 28.48 -11.73
N ASN A 160 13.50 29.51 -12.36
CA ASN A 160 13.92 29.96 -13.69
C ASN A 160 15.25 30.75 -13.62
N GLU A 161 15.76 31.18 -14.76
CA GLU A 161 17.00 31.96 -14.88
C GLU A 161 16.96 33.29 -14.10
N ASN A 162 15.79 33.85 -13.83
CA ASN A 162 15.58 35.05 -13.04
C ASN A 162 15.49 34.80 -11.52
N GLY A 163 15.57 33.51 -11.09
CA GLY A 163 15.43 33.12 -9.71
C GLY A 163 13.97 33.02 -9.21
N GLU A 164 12.97 33.10 -10.10
CA GLU A 164 11.55 32.98 -9.77
C GLU A 164 11.13 31.50 -9.71
N PRO A 165 10.25 31.08 -8.77
CA PRO A 165 9.75 29.71 -8.75
C PRO A 165 9.03 29.35 -10.07
N THR A 166 9.40 28.19 -10.64
CA THR A 166 8.76 27.69 -11.88
C THR A 166 7.37 27.12 -11.64
N GLY A 167 7.04 26.77 -10.39
CA GLY A 167 5.82 26.05 -10.03
C GLY A 167 6.08 24.61 -9.60
N THR A 168 7.28 24.10 -9.77
CA THR A 168 7.64 22.76 -9.32
C THR A 168 8.38 22.80 -7.97
N LEU A 169 7.84 22.07 -7.01
CA LEU A 169 8.46 21.83 -5.71
C LEU A 169 8.82 20.35 -5.60
N ARG A 170 9.90 19.99 -4.89
CA ARG A 170 10.28 18.59 -4.67
C ARG A 170 10.55 18.32 -3.19
N GLU A 171 10.38 17.04 -2.83
CA GLU A 171 10.63 16.49 -1.50
C GLU A 171 9.91 17.32 -0.40
N GLU A 172 10.62 17.67 0.64
CA GLU A 172 10.06 18.37 1.79
C GLU A 172 9.35 19.70 1.42
N SER A 173 9.81 20.42 0.37
CA SER A 173 9.11 21.61 -0.12
C SER A 173 7.71 21.28 -0.67
N ALA A 174 7.54 20.15 -1.37
CA ALA A 174 6.25 19.72 -1.89
C ALA A 174 5.30 19.29 -0.76
N TRP A 175 5.80 18.52 0.20
CA TRP A 175 5.00 18.00 1.31
C TRP A 175 4.63 19.11 2.30
N GLN A 176 5.57 19.99 2.66
CA GLN A 176 5.30 21.14 3.53
C GLN A 176 4.33 22.13 2.89
N PHE A 177 4.43 22.35 1.56
CA PHE A 177 3.45 23.17 0.87
C PHE A 177 2.04 22.59 1.01
N ARG A 178 1.86 21.29 0.74
CA ARG A 178 0.58 20.61 0.94
C ARG A 178 0.11 20.73 2.38
N ALA A 179 0.96 20.41 3.34
CA ALA A 179 0.62 20.41 4.76
C ALA A 179 0.19 21.78 5.29
N ARG A 180 0.81 22.85 4.80
CA ARG A 180 0.57 24.21 5.30
C ARG A 180 -0.54 24.96 4.56
N PHE A 181 -0.72 24.70 3.26
CA PHE A 181 -1.56 25.56 2.42
C PHE A 181 -2.67 24.81 1.65
N ALA A 182 -2.53 23.51 1.44
CA ALA A 182 -3.43 22.75 0.58
C ALA A 182 -4.01 21.48 1.24
N MET A 183 -3.86 21.34 2.57
CA MET A 183 -4.45 20.22 3.29
C MET A 183 -5.97 20.26 3.19
N PRO A 184 -6.59 19.11 2.81
CA PRO A 184 -8.02 18.96 2.94
C PRO A 184 -8.46 19.08 4.39
N THR A 185 -9.69 19.50 4.59
CA THR A 185 -10.30 19.50 5.91
C THR A 185 -10.52 18.07 6.41
N GLU A 186 -10.63 17.90 7.72
CA GLU A 186 -10.93 16.58 8.30
C GLU A 186 -12.27 16.01 7.80
N ASP A 187 -13.27 16.86 7.54
CA ASP A 187 -14.56 16.42 6.99
C ASP A 187 -14.44 15.95 5.53
N GLU A 188 -13.58 16.58 4.71
CA GLU A 188 -13.26 16.11 3.36
C GLU A 188 -12.57 14.72 3.41
N PHE A 189 -11.60 14.53 4.31
CA PHE A 189 -10.97 13.22 4.51
C PHE A 189 -11.96 12.14 4.98
N VAL A 190 -12.84 12.47 5.93
CA VAL A 190 -13.86 11.53 6.41
C VAL A 190 -14.83 11.14 5.29
N ALA A 191 -15.28 12.11 4.48
CA ALA A 191 -16.16 11.84 3.35
C ALA A 191 -15.48 10.98 2.28
N ALA A 192 -14.23 11.31 1.91
CA ALA A 192 -13.45 10.55 0.96
C ALA A 192 -13.16 9.12 1.46
N THR A 193 -12.74 8.98 2.73
CA THR A 193 -12.47 7.66 3.34
C THR A 193 -13.69 6.75 3.31
N ARG A 194 -14.91 7.28 3.52
CA ARG A 194 -16.15 6.50 3.39
C ARG A 194 -16.36 5.96 1.97
N GLU A 195 -16.09 6.77 0.97
CA GLU A 195 -16.15 6.33 -0.43
C GLU A 195 -15.03 5.33 -0.74
N GLY A 196 -13.80 5.59 -0.27
CA GLY A 196 -12.67 4.67 -0.37
C GLY A 196 -12.98 3.29 0.22
N LEU A 197 -13.65 3.22 1.38
CA LEU A 197 -14.09 1.95 1.98
C LEU A 197 -15.03 1.17 1.05
N ARG A 198 -15.94 1.86 0.34
CA ARG A 198 -16.86 1.23 -0.61
C ARG A 198 -16.12 0.69 -1.84
N ILE A 199 -15.15 1.46 -2.35
CA ILE A 199 -14.31 1.05 -3.48
C ILE A 199 -13.43 -0.15 -3.07
N ALA A 200 -12.76 -0.08 -1.92
CA ALA A 200 -11.93 -1.18 -1.40
C ALA A 200 -12.74 -2.47 -1.22
N ALA A 201 -13.97 -2.37 -0.68
CA ALA A 201 -14.87 -3.52 -0.56
C ALA A 201 -15.23 -4.12 -1.94
N SER A 202 -15.45 -3.30 -2.99
CA SER A 202 -15.71 -3.79 -4.35
C SER A 202 -14.51 -4.50 -4.99
N ARG A 203 -13.32 -4.31 -4.42
CA ARG A 203 -12.06 -4.94 -4.85
C ARG A 203 -11.64 -6.11 -3.96
N GLY A 204 -12.51 -6.57 -3.07
CA GLY A 204 -12.25 -7.72 -2.20
C GLY A 204 -11.35 -7.43 -1.00
N VAL A 205 -11.03 -6.16 -0.72
CA VAL A 205 -10.16 -5.77 0.39
C VAL A 205 -10.93 -5.83 1.71
N VAL A 206 -10.44 -6.65 2.64
CA VAL A 206 -11.00 -6.83 3.98
C VAL A 206 -10.14 -6.22 5.08
N ALA A 207 -8.88 -5.91 4.76
CA ALA A 207 -7.97 -5.27 5.69
C ALA A 207 -6.89 -4.45 4.97
N ILE A 208 -6.34 -3.47 5.70
CA ILE A 208 -5.25 -2.61 5.23
C ILE A 208 -4.23 -2.39 6.35
N HIS A 209 -2.96 -2.17 5.95
CA HIS A 209 -1.93 -1.61 6.81
C HIS A 209 -1.67 -0.17 6.35
N ASP A 210 -2.30 0.77 7.04
CA ASP A 210 -2.28 2.19 6.65
C ASP A 210 -0.99 2.89 7.05
N LYS A 211 -0.51 3.79 6.17
CA LYS A 211 0.72 4.57 6.34
C LYS A 211 0.47 6.03 6.70
N ASP A 212 -0.76 6.53 6.60
CA ASP A 212 -1.11 7.94 6.78
C ASP A 212 -1.17 8.41 8.26
N GLY A 213 -0.45 7.75 9.16
CA GLY A 213 -0.37 8.14 10.56
C GLY A 213 0.04 9.61 10.79
N TRP A 214 0.89 10.15 9.93
CA TRP A 214 1.34 11.54 9.91
C TRP A 214 0.23 12.55 9.55
N LEU A 215 -0.80 12.13 8.80
CA LEU A 215 -2.01 12.93 8.50
C LEU A 215 -3.05 12.90 9.61
N GLY A 216 -2.83 12.16 10.69
CA GLY A 216 -3.85 11.96 11.71
C GLY A 216 -4.91 10.91 11.34
N ALA A 217 -4.57 9.98 10.44
CA ALA A 217 -5.46 8.92 9.96
C ALA A 217 -6.19 8.15 11.09
N PRO A 218 -5.60 7.87 12.27
CA PRO A 218 -6.33 7.27 13.37
C PRO A 218 -7.61 8.04 13.74
N GLY A 219 -7.55 9.37 13.76
CA GLY A 219 -8.69 10.24 14.04
C GLY A 219 -9.75 10.16 12.95
N ILE A 220 -9.34 10.14 11.67
CA ILE A 220 -10.22 9.99 10.52
C ILE A 220 -10.98 8.66 10.59
N PHE A 221 -10.27 7.53 10.79
CA PHE A 221 -10.88 6.22 10.92
C PHE A 221 -11.82 6.12 12.12
N GLN A 222 -11.47 6.72 13.28
CA GLN A 222 -12.35 6.76 14.44
C GLN A 222 -13.67 7.52 14.16
N ARG A 223 -13.62 8.63 13.43
CA ARG A 223 -14.83 9.38 13.05
C ARG A 223 -15.70 8.59 12.09
N VAL A 224 -15.10 7.91 11.10
CA VAL A 224 -15.84 7.02 10.20
C VAL A 224 -16.45 5.85 10.98
N ALA A 225 -15.67 5.20 11.85
CA ALA A 225 -16.15 4.10 12.69
C ALA A 225 -17.34 4.48 13.56
N LYS A 226 -17.27 5.66 14.19
CA LYS A 226 -18.35 6.16 15.06
C LYS A 226 -19.63 6.51 14.30
N ARG A 227 -19.50 6.96 13.05
CA ARG A 227 -20.64 7.41 12.24
C ARG A 227 -21.35 6.26 11.52
N ASP A 228 -20.57 5.42 10.84
CA ASP A 228 -21.09 4.44 9.87
C ASP A 228 -20.59 3.01 10.13
N GLY A 229 -19.55 2.86 10.96
CA GLY A 229 -18.77 1.63 11.09
C GLY A 229 -17.70 1.50 10.00
N LEU A 230 -16.65 0.74 10.29
CA LEU A 230 -15.64 0.37 9.29
C LEU A 230 -16.06 -0.92 8.59
N THR A 231 -15.84 -0.98 7.29
CA THR A 231 -16.14 -2.15 6.44
C THR A 231 -14.89 -2.96 6.08
N LEU A 232 -13.73 -2.55 6.59
CA LEU A 232 -12.47 -3.29 6.56
C LEU A 232 -11.69 -3.05 7.86
N ARG A 233 -10.65 -3.86 8.08
CA ARG A 233 -9.81 -3.77 9.28
C ARG A 233 -8.58 -2.94 9.00
N VAL A 234 -8.22 -2.07 9.93
CA VAL A 234 -7.09 -1.14 9.81
C VAL A 234 -6.01 -1.50 10.83
N TRP A 235 -4.80 -1.78 10.33
CA TRP A 235 -3.56 -1.84 11.11
C TRP A 235 -2.77 -0.57 10.84
N GLN A 236 -2.86 0.38 11.76
CA GLN A 236 -2.42 1.76 11.58
C GLN A 236 -0.97 1.96 11.98
N SER A 237 -0.19 2.62 11.14
CA SER A 237 1.15 3.12 11.51
C SER A 237 1.07 4.45 12.27
N ILE A 238 2.09 4.71 13.08
CA ILE A 238 2.33 6.02 13.72
C ILE A 238 3.76 6.46 13.36
N PRO A 239 4.01 7.73 13.04
CA PRO A 239 5.36 8.25 12.86
C PRO A 239 6.22 7.96 14.09
N TYR A 240 7.45 7.49 13.89
CA TYR A 240 8.33 7.09 15.01
C TYR A 240 8.65 8.27 15.96
N GLU A 241 8.59 9.49 15.46
CA GLU A 241 8.80 10.72 16.24
C GLU A 241 7.75 10.89 17.35
N ARG A 242 6.61 10.19 17.23
CA ARG A 242 5.53 10.16 18.25
C ARG A 242 5.73 9.09 19.34
N LEU A 243 6.81 8.33 19.26
CA LEU A 243 7.08 7.28 20.24
C LEU A 243 7.18 7.80 21.68
N PRO A 244 7.81 8.98 21.97
CA PRO A 244 7.83 9.52 23.34
C PRO A 244 6.43 9.79 23.91
N GLU A 245 5.52 10.31 23.10
CA GLU A 245 4.12 10.56 23.52
C GLU A 245 3.39 9.24 23.80
N LEU A 246 3.53 8.24 22.94
CA LEU A 246 2.95 6.91 23.14
C LEU A 246 3.48 6.29 24.45
N GLY A 247 4.79 6.38 24.69
CA GLY A 247 5.43 5.89 25.90
C GLY A 247 4.94 6.61 27.16
N SER A 248 4.78 7.94 27.11
CA SER A 248 4.30 8.74 28.24
C SER A 248 2.85 8.42 28.62
N LEU A 249 2.04 7.99 27.65
CA LEU A 249 0.66 7.56 27.85
C LEU A 249 0.52 6.07 28.18
N GLY A 250 1.62 5.28 28.17
CA GLY A 250 1.58 3.84 28.38
C GLY A 250 0.85 3.08 27.26
N ILE A 251 0.85 3.63 26.03
CA ILE A 251 0.19 3.00 24.89
C ILE A 251 1.16 2.02 24.23
N HIS A 252 0.69 0.78 24.02
CA HIS A 252 1.45 -0.29 23.35
C HIS A 252 0.85 -0.64 22.00
N SER A 253 1.67 -1.25 21.13
CA SER A 253 1.24 -1.80 19.84
C SER A 253 0.05 -2.75 19.99
N GLY A 254 -0.89 -2.68 19.06
CA GLY A 254 -2.10 -3.51 19.05
C GLY A 254 -3.29 -2.91 19.78
N ILE A 255 -3.17 -1.74 20.41
CA ILE A 255 -4.31 -1.05 21.04
C ILE A 255 -5.39 -0.74 20.01
N GLY A 256 -6.65 -0.96 20.40
CA GLY A 256 -7.82 -0.74 19.55
C GLY A 256 -8.82 -1.88 19.66
N ASP A 257 -9.59 -2.07 18.59
CA ASP A 257 -10.58 -3.14 18.48
C ASP A 257 -10.34 -4.03 17.25
N ASP A 258 -11.32 -4.85 16.87
CA ASP A 258 -11.21 -5.73 15.70
C ASP A 258 -11.14 -4.98 14.37
N PHE A 259 -11.51 -3.70 14.30
CA PHE A 259 -11.56 -2.91 13.08
C PHE A 259 -10.49 -1.82 12.99
N LEU A 260 -10.05 -1.25 14.10
CA LEU A 260 -8.99 -0.23 14.12
C LEU A 260 -8.01 -0.51 15.25
N ARG A 261 -6.76 -0.80 14.90
CA ARG A 261 -5.66 -0.95 15.85
C ARG A 261 -4.46 -0.12 15.44
N ILE A 262 -3.80 0.47 16.44
CA ILE A 262 -2.53 1.15 16.26
C ILE A 262 -1.41 0.10 16.37
N GLY A 263 -0.64 -0.09 15.30
CA GLY A 263 0.15 -1.30 15.13
C GLY A 263 1.66 -1.16 15.17
N TYR A 264 2.21 -0.15 14.55
CA TYR A 264 3.66 -0.07 14.35
C TYR A 264 4.13 1.36 14.11
N LEU A 265 5.45 1.55 14.30
CA LEU A 265 6.11 2.81 14.00
C LEU A 265 6.53 2.86 12.53
N LYS A 266 6.35 3.99 11.87
CA LYS A 266 6.83 4.24 10.50
C LYS A 266 8.07 5.12 10.54
N ALA A 267 9.13 4.69 9.83
CA ALA A 267 10.38 5.42 9.63
C ALA A 267 10.79 5.39 8.16
N PHE A 268 11.74 6.23 7.75
CA PHE A 268 12.23 6.35 6.38
C PHE A 268 13.76 6.36 6.38
N MET A 269 14.39 5.54 5.53
CA MET A 269 15.85 5.55 5.32
C MET A 269 16.26 6.49 4.19
N ASP A 270 15.46 6.56 3.13
CA ASP A 270 15.76 7.26 1.88
C ASP A 270 14.53 7.76 1.14
N GLY A 271 14.72 8.32 -0.04
CA GLY A 271 13.65 8.68 -0.96
C GLY A 271 13.33 7.58 -1.97
N THR A 272 13.04 7.95 -3.25
CA THR A 272 12.48 7.04 -4.25
C THR A 272 13.34 6.94 -5.52
N LEU A 273 13.04 5.91 -6.36
CA LEU A 273 13.60 5.78 -7.70
C LEU A 273 13.16 6.94 -8.61
N GLY A 274 11.87 7.29 -8.60
CA GLY A 274 11.32 8.31 -9.51
C GLY A 274 11.93 9.69 -9.30
N SER A 275 12.20 10.09 -8.05
CA SER A 275 12.88 11.34 -7.70
C SER A 275 14.41 11.23 -7.72
N GLN A 276 14.99 10.04 -7.94
CA GLN A 276 16.41 9.74 -7.88
C GLN A 276 17.03 10.03 -6.49
N THR A 277 16.24 9.87 -5.44
CA THR A 277 16.66 10.07 -4.05
C THR A 277 16.83 8.76 -3.28
N ALA A 278 16.62 7.61 -3.91
CA ALA A 278 16.96 6.30 -3.36
C ALA A 278 18.45 6.25 -3.01
N TRP A 279 18.77 5.89 -1.74
CA TRP A 279 20.16 5.93 -1.24
C TRP A 279 20.91 4.67 -1.61
N MET A 280 21.92 4.85 -2.48
CA MET A 280 22.61 3.76 -3.15
C MET A 280 24.04 3.54 -2.61
N LEU A 281 24.57 2.31 -2.74
CA LEU A 281 25.92 1.94 -2.33
C LEU A 281 27.02 2.70 -3.09
N ASP A 282 26.74 3.20 -4.29
CA ASP A 282 27.67 4.07 -5.04
C ASP A 282 27.75 5.50 -4.49
N GLY A 283 26.96 5.82 -3.48
CA GLY A 283 26.93 7.13 -2.82
C GLY A 283 25.90 8.09 -3.40
N SER A 284 25.14 7.69 -4.42
CA SER A 284 24.03 8.49 -4.95
C SER A 284 22.79 8.41 -4.05
N GLY A 285 21.83 9.33 -4.26
CA GLY A 285 20.61 9.44 -3.49
C GLY A 285 20.74 10.26 -2.20
N VAL A 286 19.73 10.16 -1.35
CA VAL A 286 19.58 10.97 -0.13
C VAL A 286 19.30 10.06 1.07
N MET A 287 20.14 10.17 2.09
CA MET A 287 19.91 9.55 3.39
C MET A 287 18.93 10.45 4.19
N ILE A 288 17.78 9.88 4.59
CA ILE A 288 16.82 10.56 5.49
C ILE A 288 17.15 10.21 6.94
N THR A 289 17.28 8.92 7.27
CA THR A 289 17.67 8.44 8.60
C THR A 289 18.88 7.55 8.46
N SER A 290 19.88 7.73 9.32
CA SER A 290 21.06 6.86 9.35
C SER A 290 20.74 5.50 9.99
N GLY A 291 21.55 4.47 9.69
CA GLY A 291 21.43 3.17 10.36
C GLY A 291 21.58 3.26 11.88
N ALA A 292 22.42 4.17 12.38
CA ALA A 292 22.60 4.39 13.82
C ALA A 292 21.33 4.99 14.46
N GLU A 293 20.70 5.98 13.85
CA GLU A 293 19.43 6.56 14.31
C GLU A 293 18.32 5.55 14.27
N LEU A 294 18.20 4.75 13.19
CA LEU A 294 17.24 3.68 13.11
C LEU A 294 17.45 2.64 14.22
N ALA A 295 18.68 2.28 14.53
CA ALA A 295 18.98 1.35 15.63
C ALA A 295 18.47 1.88 16.99
N GLU A 296 18.58 3.19 17.25
CA GLU A 296 18.00 3.79 18.46
C GLU A 296 16.48 3.75 18.44
N VAL A 297 15.84 4.04 17.31
CA VAL A 297 14.38 3.92 17.14
C VAL A 297 13.92 2.49 17.42
N ILE A 298 14.63 1.47 16.90
CA ILE A 298 14.31 0.06 17.12
C ILE A 298 14.45 -0.31 18.60
N ARG A 299 15.55 0.09 19.29
CA ARG A 299 15.75 -0.20 20.72
C ARG A 299 14.67 0.44 21.58
N GLU A 300 14.37 1.71 21.34
CA GLU A 300 13.34 2.41 22.11
C GLU A 300 11.95 1.87 21.79
N GLY A 301 11.65 1.57 20.52
CA GLY A 301 10.44 0.87 20.12
C GLY A 301 10.29 -0.48 20.83
N ALA A 302 11.35 -1.29 20.86
CA ALA A 302 11.35 -2.57 21.54
C ALA A 302 11.07 -2.44 23.05
N ARG A 303 11.71 -1.46 23.71
CA ARG A 303 11.49 -1.16 25.14
C ARG A 303 10.03 -0.85 25.45
N LEU A 304 9.31 -0.24 24.50
CA LEU A 304 7.92 0.17 24.62
C LEU A 304 6.94 -0.80 23.93
N GLY A 305 7.43 -1.92 23.37
CA GLY A 305 6.60 -2.95 22.74
C GLY A 305 6.09 -2.58 21.34
N TRP A 306 6.84 -1.75 20.58
CA TRP A 306 6.47 -1.30 19.25
C TRP A 306 7.36 -1.91 18.17
N PRO A 307 6.81 -2.62 17.17
CA PRO A 307 7.53 -2.97 15.96
C PRO A 307 7.72 -1.73 15.06
N VAL A 308 8.73 -1.79 14.19
CA VAL A 308 9.07 -0.73 13.23
C VAL A 308 8.84 -1.25 11.81
N GLY A 309 8.21 -0.43 10.98
CA GLY A 309 8.15 -0.55 9.53
C GLY A 309 8.97 0.58 8.92
N VAL A 310 10.05 0.26 8.24
CA VAL A 310 10.96 1.26 7.70
C VAL A 310 10.95 1.26 6.17
N HIS A 311 10.73 2.43 5.56
CA HIS A 311 10.88 2.63 4.13
C HIS A 311 12.36 2.54 3.75
N ALA A 312 12.70 1.67 2.80
CA ALA A 312 14.04 1.57 2.22
C ALA A 312 13.95 1.08 0.77
N ILE A 313 14.38 1.92 -0.16
CA ILE A 313 14.33 1.67 -1.61
C ILE A 313 15.71 1.31 -2.15
N GLY A 314 16.72 2.13 -1.90
CA GLY A 314 18.07 1.92 -2.39
C GLY A 314 18.81 0.75 -1.72
N ASP A 315 19.78 0.19 -2.40
CA ASP A 315 20.57 -0.94 -1.90
C ASP A 315 21.37 -0.59 -0.64
N ARG A 316 21.82 0.66 -0.48
CA ARG A 316 22.44 1.13 0.75
C ARG A 316 21.43 1.31 1.87
N ALA A 317 20.27 1.89 1.59
CA ALA A 317 19.21 2.07 2.57
C ALA A 317 18.75 0.73 3.15
N ASN A 318 18.54 -0.28 2.29
CA ASN A 318 18.21 -1.63 2.73
C ASN A 318 19.31 -2.27 3.58
N ARG A 319 20.57 -2.14 3.19
CA ARG A 319 21.71 -2.64 3.97
C ARG A 319 21.78 -2.03 5.36
N GLU A 320 21.77 -0.70 5.45
CA GLU A 320 21.81 0.03 6.71
C GLU A 320 20.60 -0.29 7.61
N ALA A 321 19.43 -0.50 7.03
CA ALA A 321 18.25 -0.95 7.77
C ALA A 321 18.45 -2.37 8.33
N LEU A 322 18.94 -3.30 7.53
CA LEU A 322 19.25 -4.67 7.99
C LEU A 322 20.34 -4.67 9.07
N ASP A 323 21.39 -3.84 8.93
CA ASP A 323 22.45 -3.69 9.94
C ASP A 323 21.87 -3.14 11.26
N ALA A 324 20.93 -2.19 11.19
CA ALA A 324 20.25 -1.66 12.37
C ALA A 324 19.40 -2.75 13.07
N PHE A 325 18.62 -3.56 12.33
CA PHE A 325 17.88 -4.68 12.88
C PHE A 325 18.80 -5.76 13.47
N GLU A 326 19.90 -6.08 12.81
CA GLU A 326 20.88 -7.07 13.27
C GLU A 326 21.56 -6.62 14.57
N SER A 327 22.05 -5.37 14.61
CA SER A 327 22.74 -4.82 15.79
C SER A 327 21.83 -4.64 17.01
N THR A 328 20.53 -4.74 16.84
CA THR A 328 19.51 -4.58 17.89
C THR A 328 18.70 -5.85 18.12
N HIS A 329 19.07 -6.96 17.49
CA HIS A 329 18.29 -8.20 17.46
C HIS A 329 18.00 -8.75 18.87
N ASP A 330 18.93 -8.64 19.80
CA ASP A 330 18.78 -9.04 21.20
C ASP A 330 17.73 -8.23 21.97
N ALA A 331 17.45 -7.00 21.54
CA ALA A 331 16.45 -6.15 22.18
C ALA A 331 15.01 -6.48 21.74
N TRP A 332 14.77 -6.86 20.48
CA TRP A 332 13.42 -7.00 19.93
C TRP A 332 12.99 -8.45 19.63
N ALA A 333 13.92 -9.35 19.26
CA ALA A 333 13.57 -10.70 18.86
C ALA A 333 12.97 -11.53 20.03
N PRO A 334 13.47 -11.45 21.28
CA PRO A 334 12.84 -12.13 22.41
C PRO A 334 11.41 -11.66 22.72
N LEU A 335 11.05 -10.46 22.26
CA LEU A 335 9.70 -9.89 22.43
C LEU A 335 8.73 -10.31 21.34
N GLY A 336 9.22 -10.99 20.29
CA GLY A 336 8.42 -11.41 19.15
C GLY A 336 7.88 -10.22 18.32
N LEU A 337 8.57 -9.08 18.32
CA LEU A 337 8.18 -7.92 17.52
C LEU A 337 8.37 -8.20 16.02
N ARG A 338 7.38 -7.83 15.22
CA ARG A 338 7.32 -8.15 13.79
C ARG A 338 7.70 -6.93 12.96
N HIS A 339 9.01 -6.74 12.85
CA HIS A 339 9.58 -5.66 12.03
C HIS A 339 9.44 -5.96 10.54
N ARG A 340 9.45 -4.89 9.76
CA ARG A 340 9.42 -4.99 8.29
C ARG A 340 10.20 -3.87 7.62
N ILE A 341 10.75 -4.17 6.45
CA ILE A 341 11.24 -3.18 5.50
C ILE A 341 10.17 -3.04 4.42
N GLU A 342 9.73 -1.80 4.24
CA GLU A 342 8.77 -1.42 3.20
C GLU A 342 9.54 -1.18 1.90
N HIS A 343 8.98 -1.62 0.80
CA HIS A 343 9.50 -1.55 -0.57
C HIS A 343 10.61 -2.56 -0.86
N ALA A 344 11.77 -2.50 -0.19
CA ALA A 344 12.91 -3.38 -0.47
C ALA A 344 13.18 -3.49 -1.99
N GLN A 345 13.19 -2.34 -2.69
CA GLN A 345 13.12 -2.31 -4.16
C GLN A 345 14.44 -2.70 -4.83
N CYS A 346 15.56 -2.16 -4.37
CA CYS A 346 16.88 -2.51 -4.87
C CYS A 346 17.69 -3.16 -3.75
N LEU A 347 18.16 -4.39 -3.98
CA LEU A 347 18.90 -5.16 -2.98
C LEU A 347 20.25 -5.60 -3.54
N ALA A 348 21.27 -5.51 -2.72
CA ALA A 348 22.51 -6.21 -3.02
C ALA A 348 22.31 -7.72 -2.79
N PRO A 349 22.88 -8.59 -3.63
CA PRO A 349 22.66 -10.05 -3.55
C PRO A 349 22.93 -10.66 -2.17
N GLU A 350 23.94 -10.16 -1.47
CA GLU A 350 24.30 -10.63 -0.13
C GLU A 350 23.30 -10.27 0.95
N ASP A 351 22.43 -9.26 0.72
CA ASP A 351 21.42 -8.82 1.70
C ASP A 351 20.10 -9.60 1.61
N VAL A 352 19.82 -10.26 0.47
CA VAL A 352 18.56 -10.99 0.25
C VAL A 352 18.30 -12.06 1.34
N GLY A 353 19.31 -12.84 1.69
CA GLY A 353 19.18 -13.90 2.71
C GLY A 353 19.05 -13.38 4.15
N ARG A 354 19.42 -12.12 4.40
CA ARG A 354 19.40 -11.52 5.75
C ARG A 354 18.00 -11.28 6.28
N PHE A 355 17.02 -11.03 5.40
CA PHE A 355 15.62 -10.87 5.80
C PHE A 355 15.11 -12.11 6.52
N ALA A 356 15.30 -13.29 5.93
CA ALA A 356 14.91 -14.55 6.55
C ALA A 356 15.73 -14.86 7.80
N ALA A 357 17.03 -14.64 7.77
CA ALA A 357 17.93 -14.91 8.90
C ALA A 357 17.60 -14.07 10.14
N LEU A 358 17.19 -12.82 9.94
CA LEU A 358 16.81 -11.91 11.01
C LEU A 358 15.32 -12.03 11.39
N GLY A 359 14.46 -12.61 10.54
CA GLY A 359 13.02 -12.62 10.75
C GLY A 359 12.37 -11.25 10.50
N VAL A 360 13.00 -10.40 9.70
CA VAL A 360 12.47 -9.11 9.24
C VAL A 360 11.65 -9.36 7.96
N ALA A 361 10.41 -8.92 7.92
CA ALA A 361 9.54 -9.12 6.77
C ALA A 361 9.84 -8.11 5.64
N CYS A 362 9.55 -8.52 4.39
CA CYS A 362 9.56 -7.64 3.21
C CYS A 362 8.12 -7.25 2.89
N SER A 363 7.78 -5.98 3.02
CA SER A 363 6.46 -5.44 2.61
C SER A 363 6.64 -4.74 1.27
N VAL A 364 6.43 -5.48 0.19
CA VAL A 364 6.73 -5.08 -1.19
C VAL A 364 5.47 -4.71 -1.96
N GLN A 365 5.65 -4.11 -3.14
CA GLN A 365 4.57 -3.75 -4.05
C GLN A 365 4.82 -4.44 -5.39
N PHE A 366 4.01 -5.46 -5.69
CA PHE A 366 4.20 -6.22 -6.92
C PHE A 366 3.99 -5.36 -8.17
N SER A 367 3.07 -4.40 -8.10
CA SER A 367 2.74 -3.48 -9.20
C SER A 367 3.90 -2.54 -9.56
N HIS A 368 4.77 -2.18 -8.60
CA HIS A 368 5.90 -1.31 -8.85
C HIS A 368 6.90 -1.91 -9.86
N ALA A 369 7.12 -3.24 -9.84
CA ALA A 369 8.09 -3.87 -10.72
C ALA A 369 7.86 -3.58 -12.20
N PRO A 370 6.69 -3.88 -12.80
CA PRO A 370 6.44 -3.54 -14.20
C PRO A 370 6.23 -2.04 -14.44
N SER A 371 5.71 -1.29 -13.45
CA SER A 371 5.47 0.15 -13.56
C SER A 371 6.77 0.95 -13.61
N ASP A 372 7.77 0.56 -12.84
CA ASP A 372 9.05 1.25 -12.72
C ASP A 372 10.15 0.69 -13.62
N ARG A 373 9.85 -0.32 -14.43
CA ARG A 373 10.80 -1.00 -15.31
C ARG A 373 11.73 -0.05 -16.05
N ASP A 374 11.15 0.90 -16.79
CA ASP A 374 11.92 1.81 -17.65
C ASP A 374 12.79 2.79 -16.83
N LEU A 375 12.30 3.20 -15.65
CA LEU A 375 13.08 4.02 -14.72
C LEU A 375 14.24 3.23 -14.08
N ALA A 376 13.99 1.98 -13.67
CA ALA A 376 15.02 1.11 -13.11
C ALA A 376 16.12 0.81 -14.14
N GLU A 377 15.74 0.45 -15.37
CA GLU A 377 16.70 0.23 -16.47
C GLU A 377 17.54 1.49 -16.77
N ARG A 378 16.94 2.67 -16.66
CA ARG A 378 17.60 3.94 -16.91
C ARG A 378 18.53 4.39 -15.79
N PHE A 379 18.06 4.31 -14.53
CA PHE A 379 18.77 4.90 -13.38
C PHE A 379 19.60 3.89 -12.58
N TRP A 380 19.29 2.59 -12.69
CA TRP A 380 20.00 1.51 -12.02
C TRP A 380 20.55 0.44 -12.98
N PRO A 381 21.16 0.80 -14.14
CA PRO A 381 21.51 -0.16 -15.20
C PRO A 381 22.40 -1.31 -14.71
N ASP A 382 23.30 -1.04 -13.76
CA ASP A 382 24.23 -2.05 -13.19
C ASP A 382 23.64 -2.78 -11.96
N LYS A 383 22.40 -2.49 -11.56
CA LYS A 383 21.76 -3.00 -10.34
C LYS A 383 20.37 -3.59 -10.58
N VAL A 384 19.90 -3.60 -11.84
CA VAL A 384 18.55 -4.09 -12.18
C VAL A 384 18.31 -5.55 -11.77
N GLU A 385 19.35 -6.37 -11.69
CA GLU A 385 19.23 -7.75 -11.22
C GLU A 385 18.81 -7.86 -9.75
N GLY A 386 19.13 -6.86 -8.93
CA GLY A 386 18.71 -6.73 -7.53
C GLY A 386 17.40 -5.97 -7.34
N ALA A 387 16.85 -5.42 -8.43
CA ALA A 387 15.62 -4.64 -8.37
C ALA A 387 14.38 -5.54 -8.35
N TYR A 388 13.49 -5.29 -7.38
CA TYR A 388 12.22 -6.02 -7.23
C TYR A 388 12.42 -7.55 -7.19
N ALA A 389 13.35 -8.02 -6.36
CA ALA A 389 13.82 -9.40 -6.27
C ALA A 389 12.83 -10.34 -5.54
N PHE A 390 11.55 -10.32 -5.93
CA PHE A 390 10.46 -10.99 -5.19
C PHE A 390 10.64 -12.49 -5.06
N ARG A 391 11.01 -13.17 -6.16
CA ARG A 391 11.28 -14.63 -6.14
C ARG A 391 12.50 -14.93 -5.27
N SER A 392 13.55 -14.12 -5.36
CA SER A 392 14.76 -14.32 -4.57
C SER A 392 14.48 -14.17 -3.07
N LEU A 393 13.71 -13.15 -2.68
CA LEU A 393 13.25 -12.96 -1.30
C LEU A 393 12.38 -14.14 -0.83
N TRP A 394 11.41 -14.56 -1.64
CA TRP A 394 10.56 -15.72 -1.32
C TRP A 394 11.38 -16.99 -1.16
N ALA A 395 12.28 -17.29 -2.11
CA ALA A 395 13.13 -18.47 -2.09
C ALA A 395 14.12 -18.48 -0.91
N SER A 396 14.53 -17.33 -0.40
CA SER A 396 15.38 -17.21 0.81
C SER A 396 14.64 -17.62 2.09
N GLY A 397 13.30 -17.76 2.04
CA GLY A 397 12.45 -18.00 3.20
C GLY A 397 12.00 -16.72 3.92
N ALA A 398 12.27 -15.54 3.36
CA ALA A 398 11.77 -14.28 3.89
C ALA A 398 10.24 -14.23 3.83
N LEU A 399 9.60 -13.64 4.84
CA LEU A 399 8.17 -13.36 4.80
C LEU A 399 7.93 -12.16 3.87
N VAL A 400 7.32 -12.43 2.71
CA VAL A 400 6.98 -11.40 1.72
C VAL A 400 5.49 -11.07 1.85
N ALA A 401 5.15 -9.80 2.07
CA ALA A 401 3.78 -9.30 2.08
C ALA A 401 3.62 -8.27 0.94
N ASN A 402 2.46 -8.31 0.26
CA ASN A 402 2.16 -7.41 -0.86
C ASN A 402 1.20 -6.29 -0.43
N GLY A 403 1.48 -5.08 -0.89
CA GLY A 403 0.59 -3.92 -0.82
C GLY A 403 0.60 -3.14 -2.13
N SER A 404 -0.27 -2.16 -2.26
CA SER A 404 -0.37 -1.32 -3.45
C SER A 404 0.53 -0.09 -3.40
N ASP A 405 0.78 0.41 -2.20
CA ASP A 405 1.30 1.77 -1.96
C ASP A 405 0.38 2.86 -2.53
N ALA A 406 -0.92 2.55 -2.66
CA ALA A 406 -1.88 3.51 -3.20
C ALA A 406 -1.87 4.81 -2.38
N PRO A 407 -1.81 5.97 -3.07
CA PRO A 407 -2.13 6.21 -4.49
C PRO A 407 -0.95 6.13 -5.48
N VAL A 408 0.25 5.65 -5.10
CA VAL A 408 1.37 5.47 -6.04
C VAL A 408 0.99 4.47 -7.13
N GLU A 409 0.44 3.33 -6.73
CA GLU A 409 -0.28 2.43 -7.63
C GLU A 409 -1.75 2.33 -7.18
N GLU A 410 -2.60 1.78 -8.02
CA GLU A 410 -4.01 1.64 -7.68
C GLU A 410 -4.22 0.54 -6.62
N LEU A 411 -5.13 0.78 -5.66
CA LEU A 411 -5.51 -0.23 -4.67
C LEU A 411 -6.35 -1.32 -5.35
N ASP A 412 -5.69 -2.23 -6.06
CA ASP A 412 -6.29 -3.38 -6.73
C ASP A 412 -5.47 -4.65 -6.46
N PRO A 413 -5.89 -5.50 -5.50
CA PRO A 413 -5.16 -6.70 -5.16
C PRO A 413 -5.01 -7.70 -6.32
N LEU A 414 -6.02 -7.83 -7.19
CA LEU A 414 -5.94 -8.75 -8.33
C LEU A 414 -4.95 -8.25 -9.38
N ALA A 415 -4.92 -6.95 -9.65
CA ALA A 415 -3.90 -6.35 -10.51
C ALA A 415 -2.49 -6.51 -9.91
N GLY A 416 -2.34 -6.30 -8.59
CA GLY A 416 -1.08 -6.55 -7.88
C GLY A 416 -0.61 -8.00 -7.98
N ILE A 417 -1.49 -8.98 -7.74
CA ILE A 417 -1.20 -10.41 -7.88
C ILE A 417 -0.75 -10.71 -9.32
N ARG A 418 -1.49 -10.21 -10.32
CA ARG A 418 -1.13 -10.37 -11.73
C ARG A 418 0.25 -9.78 -12.02
N ALA A 419 0.56 -8.60 -11.52
CA ALA A 419 1.88 -7.97 -11.67
C ALA A 419 3.01 -8.82 -11.07
N GLY A 420 2.80 -9.43 -9.90
CA GLY A 420 3.77 -10.32 -9.27
C GLY A 420 4.01 -11.62 -10.04
N VAL A 421 2.97 -12.12 -10.72
CA VAL A 421 3.01 -13.37 -11.50
C VAL A 421 3.56 -13.15 -12.92
N LEU A 422 3.10 -12.11 -13.62
CA LEU A 422 3.43 -11.86 -15.02
C LEU A 422 4.60 -10.89 -15.22
N ARG A 423 4.86 -10.02 -14.25
CA ARG A 423 5.88 -8.96 -14.31
C ARG A 423 5.81 -8.10 -15.57
N THR A 424 4.58 -7.88 -16.03
CA THR A 424 4.23 -6.94 -17.09
C THR A 424 2.83 -6.37 -16.84
N ILE A 425 2.59 -5.16 -17.34
CA ILE A 425 1.27 -4.49 -17.35
C ILE A 425 0.83 -4.13 -18.77
N ASP A 426 1.63 -4.45 -19.75
CA ASP A 426 1.43 -4.17 -21.16
C ASP A 426 1.78 -5.38 -22.05
N GLU A 427 1.91 -5.18 -23.37
CA GLU A 427 2.20 -6.24 -24.32
C GLU A 427 3.69 -6.68 -24.34
N ARG A 428 4.55 -6.03 -23.56
CA ARG A 428 5.97 -6.40 -23.45
C ARG A 428 6.11 -7.73 -22.72
N SER A 429 7.20 -8.44 -22.99
CA SER A 429 7.57 -9.64 -22.23
C SER A 429 7.79 -9.31 -20.75
N ALA A 430 7.63 -10.33 -19.89
CA ALA A 430 7.92 -10.23 -18.46
C ALA A 430 9.30 -9.59 -18.21
N TRP A 431 9.34 -8.61 -17.33
CA TRP A 431 10.59 -7.99 -16.88
C TRP A 431 11.21 -8.82 -15.78
N HIS A 432 12.43 -9.34 -15.99
CA HIS A 432 13.09 -10.29 -15.09
C HIS A 432 12.19 -11.50 -14.76
N PRO A 433 11.87 -12.37 -15.76
CA PRO A 433 10.94 -13.49 -15.57
C PRO A 433 11.37 -14.48 -14.48
N GLU A 434 12.66 -14.53 -14.16
CA GLU A 434 13.19 -15.32 -13.03
C GLU A 434 12.72 -14.81 -11.67
N GLN A 435 12.17 -13.59 -11.59
CA GLN A 435 11.60 -13.00 -10.38
C GLN A 435 10.07 -13.13 -10.32
N CYS A 436 9.43 -13.82 -11.27
CA CYS A 436 8.01 -14.12 -11.22
C CYS A 436 7.66 -15.04 -10.04
N LEU A 437 6.54 -14.75 -9.39
CA LEU A 437 5.93 -15.61 -8.38
C LEU A 437 4.90 -16.54 -9.03
N THR A 438 4.56 -17.65 -8.38
CA THR A 438 3.36 -18.40 -8.71
C THR A 438 2.12 -17.68 -8.22
N VAL A 439 0.94 -18.01 -8.76
CA VAL A 439 -0.34 -17.45 -8.30
C VAL A 439 -0.56 -17.74 -6.81
N GLU A 440 -0.22 -18.96 -6.35
CA GLU A 440 -0.35 -19.34 -4.95
C GLU A 440 0.54 -18.48 -4.03
N GLU A 441 1.81 -18.28 -4.40
CA GLU A 441 2.74 -17.43 -3.64
C GLU A 441 2.27 -15.98 -3.58
N ALA A 442 1.78 -15.43 -4.69
CA ALA A 442 1.24 -14.08 -4.73
C ALA A 442 -0.04 -13.93 -3.89
N LEU A 443 -0.92 -14.95 -3.87
CA LEU A 443 -2.09 -14.99 -2.99
C LEU A 443 -1.68 -15.07 -1.51
N VAL A 444 -0.71 -15.92 -1.15
CA VAL A 444 -0.20 -16.01 0.22
C VAL A 444 0.41 -14.67 0.66
N ALA A 445 1.18 -14.02 -0.20
CA ALA A 445 1.77 -12.70 0.08
C ALA A 445 0.71 -11.59 0.25
N THR A 446 -0.45 -11.72 -0.39
CA THR A 446 -1.53 -10.71 -0.34
C THR A 446 -2.57 -11.02 0.74
N ILE A 447 -2.67 -12.25 1.22
CA ILE A 447 -3.75 -12.69 2.13
C ILE A 447 -3.20 -13.17 3.48
N VAL A 448 -2.27 -14.14 3.46
CA VAL A 448 -1.82 -14.84 4.67
C VAL A 448 -0.74 -14.06 5.41
N ASN A 449 0.30 -13.63 4.70
CA ASN A 449 1.46 -12.98 5.29
C ASN A 449 1.15 -11.60 5.93
N PRO A 450 0.26 -10.77 5.38
CA PRO A 450 -0.17 -9.54 6.07
C PRO A 450 -0.89 -9.80 7.41
N ALA A 451 -1.61 -10.91 7.53
CA ALA A 451 -2.23 -11.28 8.81
C ALA A 451 -1.17 -11.59 9.88
N TRP A 452 -0.04 -12.20 9.49
CA TRP A 452 1.09 -12.37 10.41
C TRP A 452 1.67 -11.02 10.84
N LEU A 453 1.87 -10.07 9.94
CA LEU A 453 2.41 -8.73 10.26
C LEU A 453 1.56 -7.98 11.30
N SER A 454 0.25 -8.20 11.33
CA SER A 454 -0.67 -7.60 12.31
C SER A 454 -0.93 -8.45 13.56
N GLY A 455 -0.27 -9.61 13.70
CA GLY A 455 -0.48 -10.51 14.83
C GLY A 455 -1.77 -11.32 14.77
N ASP A 456 -2.39 -11.40 13.60
CA ASP A 456 -3.72 -12.01 13.41
C ASP A 456 -3.68 -13.37 12.68
N GLU A 457 -2.54 -13.98 12.47
CA GLU A 457 -2.39 -15.23 11.69
C GLU A 457 -3.19 -16.42 12.24
N ARG A 458 -3.64 -16.33 13.50
CA ARG A 458 -4.50 -17.33 14.14
C ARG A 458 -5.98 -17.05 14.00
N ARG A 459 -6.33 -15.93 13.40
CA ARG A 459 -7.73 -15.46 13.29
C ARG A 459 -8.09 -15.00 11.88
N ARG A 460 -7.11 -14.70 11.01
CA ARG A 460 -7.29 -14.10 9.68
C ARG A 460 -6.36 -14.74 8.67
N GLY A 461 -6.62 -14.49 7.39
CA GLY A 461 -5.82 -14.98 6.27
C GLY A 461 -6.14 -16.43 5.87
N LYS A 462 -7.06 -17.11 6.57
CA LYS A 462 -7.50 -18.48 6.26
C LYS A 462 -8.99 -18.64 6.52
N LEU A 463 -9.62 -19.62 5.86
CA LEU A 463 -11.03 -19.99 6.08
C LEU A 463 -11.14 -21.30 6.84
N LEU A 464 -10.78 -21.26 8.11
CA LEU A 464 -10.83 -22.41 9.04
C LEU A 464 -11.79 -22.13 10.21
N PRO A 465 -12.34 -23.16 10.86
CA PRO A 465 -13.17 -22.99 12.06
C PRO A 465 -12.46 -22.11 13.12
N GLY A 466 -13.17 -21.10 13.62
CA GLY A 466 -12.66 -20.12 14.57
C GLY A 466 -11.98 -18.89 13.96
N TYR A 467 -11.67 -18.91 12.67
CA TYR A 467 -11.18 -17.72 11.95
C TYR A 467 -12.33 -16.75 11.68
N LEU A 468 -11.98 -15.48 11.53
CA LEU A 468 -12.94 -14.45 11.14
C LEU A 468 -13.48 -14.72 9.72
N ALA A 469 -14.76 -14.52 9.54
CA ALA A 469 -15.41 -14.64 8.25
C ALA A 469 -15.16 -13.36 7.42
N ASP A 470 -13.90 -13.18 7.07
CA ASP A 470 -13.40 -12.15 6.16
C ASP A 470 -13.06 -12.85 4.84
N LEU A 471 -13.89 -12.70 3.82
CA LEU A 471 -13.76 -13.44 2.58
C LEU A 471 -14.14 -12.63 1.34
N VAL A 472 -13.65 -13.08 0.21
CA VAL A 472 -14.01 -12.60 -1.11
C VAL A 472 -14.59 -13.73 -1.95
N VAL A 473 -15.66 -13.43 -2.70
CA VAL A 473 -16.21 -14.30 -3.73
C VAL A 473 -15.71 -13.80 -5.08
N LEU A 474 -15.03 -14.65 -5.82
CA LEU A 474 -14.48 -14.38 -7.15
C LEU A 474 -15.30 -15.08 -8.24
N SER A 475 -15.36 -14.50 -9.42
CA SER A 475 -16.07 -15.06 -10.58
C SER A 475 -15.54 -16.43 -11.02
N ARG A 476 -14.23 -16.68 -10.78
CA ARG A 476 -13.55 -17.96 -11.08
C ARG A 476 -12.37 -18.16 -10.12
N ASP A 477 -11.87 -19.39 -10.07
CA ASP A 477 -10.74 -19.78 -9.22
C ASP A 477 -9.41 -19.28 -9.83
N PRO A 478 -8.66 -18.36 -9.18
CA PRO A 478 -7.40 -17.87 -9.72
C PRO A 478 -6.29 -18.94 -9.75
N LEU A 479 -6.39 -20.01 -8.94
CA LEU A 479 -5.42 -21.10 -8.94
C LEU A 479 -5.63 -22.10 -10.10
N GLU A 480 -6.81 -22.12 -10.68
CA GLU A 480 -7.15 -22.95 -11.86
C GLU A 480 -7.13 -22.11 -13.15
N CYS A 481 -6.88 -20.81 -13.04
CA CYS A 481 -6.84 -19.89 -14.15
C CYS A 481 -5.42 -19.83 -14.72
N PRO A 482 -5.22 -19.91 -16.04
CA PRO A 482 -3.94 -19.59 -16.66
C PRO A 482 -3.49 -18.18 -16.25
N PRO A 483 -2.20 -17.95 -15.97
CA PRO A 483 -1.71 -16.66 -15.50
C PRO A 483 -2.07 -15.47 -16.41
N ASP A 484 -2.10 -15.66 -17.72
CA ASP A 484 -2.48 -14.67 -18.72
C ASP A 484 -3.99 -14.34 -18.72
N GLU A 485 -4.81 -15.23 -18.16
CA GLU A 485 -6.25 -15.02 -17.99
C GLU A 485 -6.64 -14.43 -16.62
N LEU A 486 -5.69 -14.17 -15.71
CA LEU A 486 -5.99 -13.62 -14.38
C LEU A 486 -6.76 -12.29 -14.43
N GLU A 487 -6.64 -11.52 -15.50
CA GLU A 487 -7.41 -10.30 -15.73
C GLU A 487 -8.93 -10.56 -15.82
N SER A 488 -9.34 -11.77 -16.21
CA SER A 488 -10.75 -12.17 -16.29
C SER A 488 -11.37 -12.52 -14.92
N VAL A 489 -10.55 -12.62 -13.87
CA VAL A 489 -11.02 -12.86 -12.51
C VAL A 489 -11.59 -11.57 -11.93
N ALA A 490 -12.85 -11.58 -11.56
CA ALA A 490 -13.52 -10.42 -10.99
C ALA A 490 -14.01 -10.70 -9.57
N VAL A 491 -14.00 -9.65 -8.73
CA VAL A 491 -14.64 -9.69 -7.42
C VAL A 491 -16.16 -9.63 -7.60
N VAL A 492 -16.85 -10.65 -7.13
CA VAL A 492 -18.31 -10.72 -7.14
C VAL A 492 -18.89 -10.16 -5.86
N SER A 493 -18.30 -10.49 -4.71
CA SER A 493 -18.81 -10.06 -3.41
C SER A 493 -17.69 -10.06 -2.36
N THR A 494 -17.88 -9.29 -1.29
CA THR A 494 -16.92 -9.20 -0.18
C THR A 494 -17.67 -9.24 1.15
N MET A 495 -17.13 -10.02 2.08
CA MET A 495 -17.65 -10.15 3.43
C MET A 495 -16.57 -9.81 4.46
N VAL A 496 -16.93 -9.06 5.49
CA VAL A 496 -16.06 -8.76 6.64
C VAL A 496 -16.80 -9.05 7.94
N GLY A 497 -16.20 -9.87 8.78
CA GLY A 497 -16.81 -10.26 10.06
C GLY A 497 -18.20 -10.86 9.90
N GLY A 498 -18.41 -11.68 8.86
CA GLY A 498 -19.69 -12.32 8.57
C GLY A 498 -20.78 -11.41 8.01
N ARG A 499 -20.44 -10.17 7.63
CA ARG A 499 -21.35 -9.21 7.02
C ARG A 499 -20.92 -8.91 5.59
N TRP A 500 -21.84 -8.98 4.65
CA TRP A 500 -21.60 -8.54 3.28
C TRP A 500 -21.40 -7.03 3.24
N VAL A 501 -20.24 -6.61 2.77
CA VAL A 501 -19.86 -5.19 2.64
C VAL A 501 -19.86 -4.72 1.19
N HIS A 502 -19.89 -5.67 0.25
CA HIS A 502 -20.06 -5.43 -1.18
C HIS A 502 -20.95 -6.51 -1.79
N ASN A 503 -21.90 -6.10 -2.63
CA ASN A 503 -22.76 -6.91 -3.49
C ASN A 503 -23.25 -8.21 -2.82
N PRO A 504 -24.21 -8.13 -1.86
CA PRO A 504 -24.70 -9.32 -1.17
C PRO A 504 -25.48 -10.24 -2.11
N PRO A 505 -25.51 -11.58 -1.86
CA PRO A 505 -26.32 -12.51 -2.62
C PRO A 505 -27.83 -12.21 -2.48
N PRO A 506 -28.71 -12.72 -3.39
CA PRO A 506 -28.37 -13.60 -4.51
C PRO A 506 -27.72 -12.88 -5.68
N TRP A 507 -26.86 -13.59 -6.41
CA TRP A 507 -26.22 -13.09 -7.63
C TRP A 507 -26.89 -13.72 -8.85
N ASP A 508 -26.99 -12.95 -9.94
CA ASP A 508 -27.51 -13.41 -11.24
C ASP A 508 -26.56 -14.40 -11.91
#